data_dfd8197d0285a5b004801ef24c7dd5c7
#
_entry.id   dfd8197d0285a5b004801ef24c7dd5c7
#
_cell.length_a   1.000
_cell.length_b   1.000
_cell.length_c   1.000
_cell.angle_alpha   90.00
_cell.angle_beta   90.00
_cell.angle_gamma   90.00
#
_symmetry.space_group_name_H-M   'P 1'
#
loop_
_entity.id
_entity.type
_entity.pdbx_description
1 polymer ?
#
loop_
_entity_poly.entity_id
_entity_poly.type
_entity_poly.pdbx_seq_one_letter_code
_entity_poly.pdbx_strand_id
1 'polypeptide(L)'
;MNLTKIRYFVEVARCGNFSEAARRLYTAQPNVSKQIAQMEQELDFSLFVRSKRAVKLTPAGQLLYDRLKDLPDELEQLFDQARQLSRREEARLN
;
A
#
# COMPACT_ATOMS: atom_id res chain seq x y z
N MET A 1 -1.59 8.08 -8.79
CA MET A 1 -1.87 6.84 -8.03
C MET A 1 -1.03 5.70 -8.56
N ASN A 2 -0.40 4.95 -7.70
CA ASN A 2 0.39 3.78 -8.08
C ASN A 2 0.41 2.76 -6.95
N LEU A 3 0.98 1.60 -7.21
CA LEU A 3 1.02 0.50 -6.23
C LEU A 3 1.81 0.88 -4.98
N THR A 4 2.86 1.68 -5.12
CA THR A 4 3.66 2.14 -3.98
C THR A 4 2.80 2.92 -2.98
N LYS A 5 2.00 3.86 -3.47
CA LYS A 5 1.09 4.65 -2.62
C LYS A 5 0.05 3.76 -1.95
N ILE A 6 -0.51 2.80 -2.70
CA ILE A 6 -1.48 1.84 -2.16
C ILE A 6 -0.84 1.01 -1.05
N ARG A 7 0.37 0.52 -1.26
CA ARG A 7 1.11 -0.26 -0.25
C ARG A 7 1.36 0.57 1.01
N TYR A 8 1.76 1.82 0.86
CA TYR A 8 2.00 2.71 1.98
C TYR A 8 0.70 2.98 2.76
N PHE A 9 -0.38 3.26 2.04
CA PHE A 9 -1.70 3.46 2.64
C PHE A 9 -2.14 2.24 3.46
N VAL A 10 -2.06 1.06 2.88
CA VAL A 10 -2.44 -0.19 3.54
C VAL A 10 -1.62 -0.41 4.81
N GLU A 11 -0.31 -0.16 4.75
CA GLU A 11 0.56 -0.37 5.91
C GLU A 11 0.28 0.63 7.03
N VAL A 12 0.06 1.91 6.72
CA VAL A 12 -0.30 2.92 7.72
C VAL A 12 -1.64 2.57 8.37
N ALA A 13 -2.62 2.14 7.58
CA ALA A 13 -3.92 1.75 8.10
C ALA A 13 -3.81 0.53 9.02
N ARG A 14 -2.99 -0.45 8.65
CA ARG A 14 -2.77 -1.65 9.44
C ARG A 14 -2.09 -1.35 10.77
N CYS A 15 -1.06 -0.52 10.75
CA CYS A 15 -0.28 -0.18 11.94
C CYS A 15 -0.95 0.86 12.82
N GLY A 16 -1.75 1.75 12.25
CA GLY A 16 -2.31 2.88 12.96
C GLY A 16 -1.27 3.90 13.41
N ASN A 17 -0.09 3.90 12.76
CA ASN A 17 1.05 4.71 13.17
C ASN A 17 1.99 4.90 11.98
N PHE A 18 2.29 6.18 11.64
CA PHE A 18 3.15 6.50 10.50
C PHE A 18 4.59 6.05 10.71
N SER A 19 5.12 6.21 11.91
CA SER A 19 6.51 5.84 12.21
C SER A 19 6.72 4.34 12.12
N GLU A 20 5.80 3.56 12.66
CA GLU A 20 5.85 2.10 12.60
C GLU A 20 5.70 1.60 11.16
N ALA A 21 4.78 2.20 10.40
CA ALA A 21 4.62 1.87 8.99
C ALA A 21 5.90 2.14 8.21
N ALA A 22 6.55 3.28 8.46
CA ALA A 22 7.82 3.63 7.81
C ALA A 22 8.89 2.58 8.11
N ARG A 23 8.99 2.13 9.36
CA ARG A 23 9.94 1.11 9.76
C ARG A 23 9.70 -0.19 8.99
N ARG A 24 8.44 -0.62 8.88
CA ARG A 24 8.07 -1.84 8.16
C ARG A 24 8.28 -1.73 6.65
N LEU A 25 8.15 -0.53 6.12
CA LEU A 25 8.34 -0.25 4.69
C LEU A 25 9.81 0.07 4.34
N TYR A 26 10.71 0.01 5.31
CA TYR A 26 12.14 0.31 5.13
C TYR A 26 12.37 1.70 4.53
N THR A 27 11.64 2.69 5.03
CA THR A 27 11.73 4.07 4.56
C THR A 27 11.61 5.04 5.74
N ALA A 28 11.86 6.33 5.47
CA ALA A 28 11.73 7.37 6.49
C ALA A 28 10.27 7.81 6.62
N GLN A 29 9.86 8.17 7.82
CA GLN A 29 8.49 8.62 8.10
C GLN A 29 8.06 9.81 7.23
N PRO A 30 8.92 10.82 6.94
CA PRO A 30 8.52 11.91 6.04
C PRO A 30 8.13 11.43 4.63
N ASN A 31 8.77 10.37 4.14
CA ASN A 31 8.40 9.81 2.84
C ASN A 31 7.01 9.16 2.88
N VAL A 32 6.69 8.45 3.95
CA VAL A 32 5.36 7.87 4.12
C VAL A 32 4.30 8.97 4.15
N SER A 33 4.52 10.00 4.94
CA SER A 33 3.61 11.15 5.04
C SER A 33 3.40 11.83 3.69
N LYS A 34 4.48 11.98 2.92
CA LYS A 34 4.43 12.59 1.59
C LYS A 34 3.59 11.74 0.62
N GLN A 35 3.81 10.43 0.61
CA GLN A 35 3.08 9.53 -0.28
C GLN A 35 1.58 9.52 0.04
N ILE A 36 1.23 9.50 1.32
CA ILE A 36 -0.16 9.54 1.75
C ILE A 36 -0.80 10.88 1.39
N ALA A 37 -0.10 11.99 1.62
CA ALA A 37 -0.61 13.32 1.28
C ALA A 37 -0.86 13.45 -0.23
N GLN A 38 0.05 12.94 -1.06
CA GLN A 38 -0.13 12.93 -2.50
C GLN A 38 -1.33 12.08 -2.92
N MET A 39 -1.52 10.93 -2.29
CA MET A 39 -2.67 10.07 -2.55
C MET A 39 -3.99 10.77 -2.20
N GLU A 40 -4.05 11.41 -1.05
CA GLU A 40 -5.22 12.18 -0.63
C GLU A 40 -5.51 13.33 -1.59
N GLN A 41 -4.47 13.98 -2.08
CA GLN A 41 -4.61 15.06 -3.05
C GLN A 41 -5.16 14.56 -4.38
N GLU A 42 -4.65 13.44 -4.88
CA GLU A 42 -5.13 12.82 -6.12
C GLU A 42 -6.59 12.36 -6.02
N LEU A 43 -6.97 11.84 -4.85
CA LEU A 43 -8.33 11.35 -4.61
C LEU A 43 -9.31 12.47 -4.26
N ASP A 44 -8.80 13.61 -3.83
CA ASP A 44 -9.59 14.78 -3.41
C ASP A 44 -10.43 14.50 -2.16
N PHE A 45 -9.92 13.66 -1.26
CA PHE A 45 -10.50 13.45 0.08
C PHE A 45 -9.44 12.89 1.03
N SER A 46 -9.69 13.03 2.33
CA SER A 46 -8.79 12.53 3.37
C SER A 46 -9.00 11.04 3.62
N LEU A 47 -7.91 10.30 3.75
CA LEU A 47 -7.92 8.89 4.09
C LEU A 47 -7.86 8.66 5.59
N PHE A 48 -7.20 9.58 6.30
CA PHE A 48 -6.96 9.45 7.74
C PHE A 48 -7.41 10.68 8.49
N VAL A 49 -7.92 10.47 9.71
CA VAL A 49 -8.12 11.49 10.72
C VAL A 49 -6.91 11.42 11.64
N ARG A 50 -6.15 12.51 11.73
CA ARG A 50 -4.95 12.57 12.55
C ARG A 50 -5.29 13.27 13.86
N SER A 51 -5.15 12.54 14.97
CA SER A 51 -5.24 13.12 16.30
C SER A 51 -3.87 12.98 16.99
N LYS A 52 -3.70 13.65 18.12
CA LYS A 52 -2.43 13.60 18.87
C LYS A 52 -2.06 12.18 19.35
N ARG A 53 -3.00 11.26 19.39
CA ARG A 53 -2.81 9.92 19.98
C ARG A 53 -2.93 8.76 19.02
N ALA A 54 -3.57 8.96 17.88
CA ALA A 54 -3.81 7.86 16.95
C ALA A 54 -4.12 8.36 15.55
N VAL A 55 -3.84 7.51 14.58
CA VAL A 55 -4.22 7.69 13.19
C VAL A 55 -5.37 6.73 12.91
N LYS A 56 -6.53 7.27 12.54
CA LYS A 56 -7.72 6.47 12.25
C LYS A 56 -8.17 6.74 10.82
N LEU A 57 -8.78 5.74 10.21
CA LEU A 57 -9.34 5.88 8.87
C LEU A 57 -10.60 6.74 8.90
N THR A 58 -10.74 7.60 7.86
CA THR A 58 -12.04 8.22 7.57
C THR A 58 -12.99 7.14 7.03
N PRO A 59 -14.32 7.40 6.96
CA PRO A 59 -15.22 6.44 6.31
C PRO A 59 -14.80 6.08 4.89
N ALA A 60 -14.35 7.08 4.10
CA ALA A 60 -13.86 6.83 2.74
C ALA A 60 -12.57 6.01 2.76
N GLY A 61 -11.65 6.30 3.70
CA GLY A 61 -10.43 5.53 3.89
C GLY A 61 -10.71 4.09 4.29
N GLN A 62 -11.72 3.88 5.14
CA GLN A 62 -12.11 2.53 5.56
C GLN A 62 -12.62 1.70 4.38
N LEU A 63 -13.44 2.30 3.53
CA LEU A 63 -13.93 1.63 2.33
C LEU A 63 -12.76 1.20 1.43
N LEU A 64 -11.82 2.10 1.19
CA LEU A 64 -10.66 1.79 0.37
C LEU A 64 -9.78 0.73 1.01
N TYR A 65 -9.53 0.82 2.31
CA TYR A 65 -8.72 -0.17 3.01
C TYR A 65 -9.33 -1.56 2.90
N ASP A 66 -10.63 -1.70 3.12
CA ASP A 66 -11.31 -3.00 3.07
C ASP A 66 -11.17 -3.66 1.70
N ARG A 67 -11.11 -2.88 0.63
CA ARG A 67 -11.01 -3.38 -0.73
C ARG A 67 -9.56 -3.53 -1.22
N LEU A 68 -8.63 -2.73 -0.69
CA LEU A 68 -7.24 -2.69 -1.16
C LEU A 68 -6.26 -3.46 -0.28
N LYS A 69 -6.64 -3.83 0.92
CA LYS A 69 -5.71 -4.38 1.92
C LYS A 69 -4.93 -5.61 1.45
N ASP A 70 -5.51 -6.43 0.60
CA ASP A 70 -4.86 -7.65 0.11
C ASP A 70 -4.27 -7.48 -1.29
N LEU A 71 -4.55 -6.35 -1.95
CA LEU A 71 -4.16 -6.15 -3.35
C LEU A 71 -2.64 -6.20 -3.59
N PRO A 72 -1.80 -5.56 -2.78
CA PRO A 72 -0.35 -5.62 -3.02
C PRO A 72 0.19 -7.05 -3.01
N ASP A 73 -0.23 -7.86 -2.06
CA ASP A 73 0.22 -9.25 -1.94
C ASP A 73 -0.34 -10.12 -3.08
N GLU A 74 -1.60 -9.90 -3.45
CA GLU A 74 -2.23 -10.59 -4.56
C GLU A 74 -1.50 -10.32 -5.87
N LEU A 75 -1.10 -9.08 -6.12
CA LEU A 75 -0.35 -8.72 -7.31
C LEU A 75 1.04 -9.36 -7.33
N GLU A 76 1.72 -9.38 -6.19
CA GLU A 76 3.04 -10.04 -6.10
C GLU A 76 2.92 -11.53 -6.42
N GLN A 77 1.93 -12.21 -5.86
CA GLN A 77 1.69 -13.62 -6.12
C GLN A 77 1.38 -13.86 -7.59
N LEU A 78 0.57 -13.02 -8.20
CA LEU A 78 0.22 -13.14 -9.61
C LEU A 78 1.46 -13.00 -10.50
N PHE A 79 2.30 -12.00 -10.23
CA PHE A 79 3.53 -11.79 -10.99
C PHE A 79 4.50 -12.97 -10.82
N ASP A 80 4.60 -13.54 -9.62
CA ASP A 80 5.43 -14.72 -9.38
C ASP A 80 4.92 -15.92 -10.17
N GLN A 81 3.61 -16.13 -10.22
CA GLN A 81 3.02 -17.19 -11.02
C GLN A 81 3.32 -17.01 -12.51
N ALA A 82 3.21 -15.78 -12.99
CA ALA A 82 3.52 -15.47 -14.38
C ALA A 82 5.00 -15.71 -14.71
N ARG A 83 5.92 -15.35 -13.80
CA ARG A 83 7.35 -15.61 -13.97
C ARG A 83 7.65 -17.10 -14.06
N GLN A 84 7.01 -17.90 -13.21
CA GLN A 84 7.18 -19.36 -13.23
C GLN A 84 6.72 -19.96 -14.54
N LEU A 85 5.59 -19.53 -15.07
CA LEU A 85 5.09 -19.99 -16.35
C LEU A 85 6.04 -19.60 -17.50
N SER A 86 6.55 -18.38 -17.46
CA SER A 86 7.51 -17.89 -18.46
C SER A 86 8.78 -18.72 -18.46
N ARG A 87 9.32 -19.03 -17.29
CA ARG A 87 10.54 -19.86 -17.17
C ARG A 87 10.32 -21.28 -17.70
N ARG A 88 9.17 -21.88 -17.45
CA ARG A 88 8.81 -23.20 -17.97
C ARG A 88 8.74 -23.19 -19.48
N GLU A 89 8.16 -22.16 -20.05
CA GLU A 89 8.07 -22.02 -21.50
C GLU A 89 9.43 -21.86 -22.15
N GLU A 90 10.32 -21.05 -21.57
CA GLU A 90 11.71 -20.92 -22.03
C GLU A 90 12.47 -22.25 -21.98
N ALA A 91 12.27 -23.03 -20.93
CA ALA A 91 12.88 -24.36 -20.79
C ALA A 91 12.40 -25.33 -21.88
N ARG A 92 11.16 -25.18 -22.33
CA ARG A 92 10.60 -26.03 -23.41
C ARG A 92 11.16 -25.64 -24.78
N LEU A 93 11.45 -24.37 -24.98
CA LEU A 93 11.93 -23.86 -26.26
C LEU A 93 13.41 -24.21 -26.51
N ASN A 94 14.12 -24.54 -25.46
CA ASN A 94 15.52 -24.96 -25.53
C ASN A 94 15.62 -26.49 -25.53
#